data_4a87dfc481446e73918f0a4b88ba922f
#
_entry.id   4a87dfc481446e73918f0a4b88ba922f
#
_cell.length_a   1.000
_cell.length_b   1.000
_cell.length_c   1.000
_cell.angle_alpha   90.00
_cell.angle_beta   90.00
_cell.angle_gamma   90.00
#
_symmetry.space_group_name_H-M   'P 1'
#
loop_
_entity.id
_entity.type
_entity.pdbx_description
1 polymer ?
#
loop_
_entity_poly.entity_id
_entity_poly.type
_entity_poly.pdbx_seq_one_letter_code
_entity_poly.pdbx_strand_id
1 'polypeptide(L)'
;MIIDGHCDALTKLYMDPKLDFNLELPELDVSYPRLKRSGVKVQCFAVYLSENIYAPSFDHILQMVDVFYQKVISHPGMSAIRNVSDFLAVERNEKIGAILTLEGLDALAGNMTHLRILYYLGVRSIGLTWNYANWAADGVQEPRNGGFTWKGKRMLKELEGMGIIVDVSHLSVNAFWELIDLYKKPFIASHSNAAKQCPHPRNLSDEQIAAIIKCRGQMGITFVPYFVDSANSTVPISRLLTHIDHVCSLGGENHIGFGSDFDGIEQWIEGLEHAGKYENIIEALCKNYSEDQVERILYGNWRNFLLANLPR
;
A
#
# COMPACT_ATOMS: atom_id res chain seq x y z
N MET A 1 -2.87 16.89 -6.97
CA MET A 1 -2.65 15.47 -7.38
C MET A 1 -2.47 14.62 -6.14
N ILE A 2 -2.80 13.32 -6.21
CA ILE A 2 -2.67 12.38 -5.08
C ILE A 2 -1.98 11.13 -5.59
N ILE A 3 -1.11 10.53 -4.74
CA ILE A 3 -0.64 9.15 -4.88
C ILE A 3 -1.15 8.38 -3.67
N ASP A 4 -1.86 7.29 -3.91
CA ASP A 4 -2.34 6.37 -2.89
C ASP A 4 -1.57 5.05 -2.98
N GLY A 5 -0.87 4.71 -1.89
CA GLY A 5 0.06 3.60 -1.82
C GLY A 5 -0.58 2.22 -1.69
N HIS A 6 -1.91 2.12 -1.43
CA HIS A 6 -2.56 0.83 -1.23
C HIS A 6 -4.08 0.87 -1.38
N CYS A 7 -4.64 -0.09 -2.12
CA CYS A 7 -6.06 -0.43 -2.09
C CYS A 7 -6.27 -1.89 -2.50
N ASP A 8 -7.43 -2.47 -2.12
CA ASP A 8 -7.82 -3.86 -2.36
C ASP A 8 -8.92 -4.04 -3.41
N ALA A 9 -9.10 -3.05 -4.28
CA ALA A 9 -10.12 -3.11 -5.33
C ALA A 9 -10.05 -4.38 -6.19
N LEU A 10 -8.84 -4.94 -6.40
CA LEU A 10 -8.67 -6.18 -7.18
C LEU A 10 -9.32 -7.37 -6.49
N THR A 11 -9.29 -7.44 -5.17
CA THR A 11 -9.92 -8.51 -4.40
C THR A 11 -11.43 -8.50 -4.62
N LYS A 12 -12.08 -7.34 -4.49
CA LYS A 12 -13.53 -7.22 -4.75
C LYS A 12 -13.89 -7.53 -6.20
N LEU A 13 -13.13 -6.98 -7.16
CA LEU A 13 -13.33 -7.21 -8.59
C LEU A 13 -13.12 -8.68 -9.01
N TYR A 14 -12.26 -9.41 -8.29
CA TYR A 14 -12.01 -10.84 -8.49
C TYR A 14 -13.13 -11.69 -7.87
N MET A 15 -13.54 -11.38 -6.64
CA MET A 15 -14.56 -12.15 -5.91
C MET A 15 -15.95 -11.99 -6.51
N ASP A 16 -16.28 -10.80 -7.03
CA ASP A 16 -17.54 -10.56 -7.77
C ASP A 16 -17.27 -10.08 -9.20
N PRO A 17 -17.37 -10.97 -10.19
CA PRO A 17 -17.17 -10.62 -11.60
C PRO A 17 -18.14 -9.59 -12.16
N LYS A 18 -19.27 -9.31 -11.48
CA LYS A 18 -20.27 -8.33 -11.91
C LYS A 18 -19.83 -6.89 -11.60
N LEU A 19 -18.90 -6.72 -10.68
CA LEU A 19 -18.37 -5.39 -10.35
C LEU A 19 -17.60 -4.81 -11.53
N ASP A 20 -17.89 -3.55 -11.82
CA ASP A 20 -17.29 -2.81 -12.93
C ASP A 20 -16.52 -1.59 -12.39
N PHE A 21 -15.21 -1.60 -12.57
CA PHE A 21 -14.32 -0.50 -12.17
C PHE A 21 -14.65 0.84 -12.86
N ASN A 22 -15.37 0.79 -13.99
CA ASN A 22 -15.77 1.97 -14.74
C ASN A 22 -17.00 2.69 -14.15
N LEU A 23 -17.65 2.11 -13.13
CA LEU A 23 -18.88 2.62 -12.52
C LEU A 23 -18.65 2.99 -11.04
N GLU A 24 -19.44 3.94 -10.56
CA GLU A 24 -19.51 4.24 -9.12
C GLU A 24 -20.53 3.31 -8.45
N LEU A 25 -20.07 2.15 -8.05
CA LEU A 25 -20.88 1.17 -7.33
C LEU A 25 -20.68 1.33 -5.82
N PRO A 26 -21.73 1.11 -4.99
CA PRO A 26 -21.59 1.18 -3.54
C PRO A 26 -20.57 0.18 -2.99
N GLU A 27 -20.39 -0.96 -3.66
CA GLU A 27 -19.52 -2.06 -3.26
C GLU A 27 -18.03 -1.78 -3.51
N LEU A 28 -17.70 -0.77 -4.36
CA LEU A 28 -16.31 -0.43 -4.71
C LEU A 28 -15.95 0.95 -4.16
N ASP A 29 -14.99 1.01 -3.23
CA ASP A 29 -14.47 2.29 -2.74
C ASP A 29 -13.56 2.95 -3.78
N VAL A 30 -12.85 2.15 -4.59
CA VAL A 30 -11.96 2.60 -5.66
C VAL A 30 -12.54 2.24 -7.02
N SER A 31 -12.89 3.27 -7.82
CA SER A 31 -13.34 3.13 -9.21
C SER A 31 -12.77 4.28 -10.05
N TYR A 32 -12.70 4.09 -11.38
CA TYR A 32 -12.13 5.13 -12.24
C TYR A 32 -12.81 6.51 -12.09
N PRO A 33 -14.15 6.63 -12.04
CA PRO A 33 -14.78 7.94 -11.85
C PRO A 33 -14.44 8.60 -10.51
N ARG A 34 -14.34 7.80 -9.43
CA ARG A 34 -13.96 8.28 -8.09
C ARG A 34 -12.52 8.78 -8.07
N LEU A 35 -11.58 8.00 -8.61
CA LEU A 35 -10.17 8.39 -8.73
C LEU A 35 -10.00 9.68 -9.55
N LYS A 36 -10.70 9.76 -10.69
CA LYS A 36 -10.62 10.93 -11.58
C LYS A 36 -11.16 12.19 -10.90
N ARG A 37 -12.33 12.09 -10.25
CA ARG A 37 -12.97 13.24 -9.57
C ARG A 37 -12.10 13.80 -8.45
N SER A 38 -11.46 12.94 -7.66
CA SER A 38 -10.63 13.35 -6.54
C SER A 38 -9.20 13.74 -6.90
N GLY A 39 -8.82 13.63 -8.16
CA GLY A 39 -7.48 14.01 -8.62
C GLY A 39 -6.37 13.02 -8.23
N VAL A 40 -6.74 11.75 -8.00
CA VAL A 40 -5.75 10.68 -7.83
C VAL A 40 -5.00 10.51 -9.14
N LYS A 41 -3.67 10.62 -9.06
CA LYS A 41 -2.77 10.53 -10.20
C LYS A 41 -2.13 9.15 -10.31
N VAL A 42 -1.85 8.52 -9.16
CA VAL A 42 -1.33 7.14 -9.10
C VAL A 42 -2.04 6.41 -7.97
N GLN A 43 -2.50 5.19 -8.28
CA GLN A 43 -3.08 4.25 -7.33
C GLN A 43 -2.27 2.95 -7.34
N CYS A 44 -1.86 2.47 -6.16
CA CYS A 44 -1.35 1.12 -6.01
C CYS A 44 -2.51 0.15 -5.80
N PHE A 45 -2.50 -0.95 -6.56
CA PHE A 45 -3.52 -2.00 -6.52
C PHE A 45 -2.90 -3.29 -6.00
N ALA A 46 -3.36 -3.74 -4.84
CA ALA A 46 -2.85 -4.96 -4.22
C ALA A 46 -3.53 -6.21 -4.81
N VAL A 47 -2.71 -7.19 -5.13
CA VAL A 47 -3.14 -8.58 -5.27
C VAL A 47 -3.09 -9.16 -3.86
N TYR A 48 -4.23 -9.27 -3.22
CA TYR A 48 -4.41 -9.87 -1.90
C TYR A 48 -5.33 -11.09 -2.01
N LEU A 49 -4.90 -12.22 -1.47
CA LEU A 49 -5.71 -13.43 -1.43
C LEU A 49 -6.43 -13.51 -0.08
N SER A 50 -7.72 -13.19 -0.09
CA SER A 50 -8.57 -13.26 1.10
C SER A 50 -8.48 -14.64 1.78
N GLU A 51 -8.53 -14.65 3.12
CA GLU A 51 -8.63 -15.87 3.94
C GLU A 51 -9.85 -16.74 3.60
N ASN A 52 -10.86 -16.17 2.93
CA ASN A 52 -12.03 -16.91 2.43
C ASN A 52 -11.68 -17.81 1.23
N ILE A 53 -10.50 -17.69 0.64
CA ILE A 53 -10.04 -18.54 -0.45
C ILE A 53 -9.47 -19.82 0.14
N TYR A 54 -10.18 -20.93 -0.03
CA TYR A 54 -9.67 -22.24 0.37
C TYR A 54 -8.44 -22.62 -0.46
N ALA A 55 -7.34 -23.00 0.20
CA ALA A 55 -6.09 -23.40 -0.42
C ALA A 55 -5.56 -22.39 -1.46
N PRO A 56 -5.15 -21.17 -1.05
CA PRO A 56 -4.64 -20.14 -1.96
C PRO A 56 -3.46 -20.68 -2.77
N SER A 57 -3.46 -20.41 -4.07
CA SER A 57 -2.47 -20.90 -5.03
C SER A 57 -1.95 -19.79 -5.93
N PHE A 58 -0.86 -20.05 -6.64
CA PHE A 58 -0.32 -19.11 -7.61
C PHE A 58 -1.30 -18.82 -8.77
N ASP A 59 -2.17 -19.76 -9.11
CA ASP A 59 -3.25 -19.56 -10.11
C ASP A 59 -4.21 -18.44 -9.69
N HIS A 60 -4.58 -18.34 -8.42
CA HIS A 60 -5.43 -17.24 -7.94
C HIS A 60 -4.73 -15.89 -8.11
N ILE A 61 -3.42 -15.82 -7.82
CA ILE A 61 -2.63 -14.59 -8.07
C ILE A 61 -2.67 -14.23 -9.56
N LEU A 62 -2.46 -15.20 -10.46
CA LEU A 62 -2.49 -14.96 -11.91
C LEU A 62 -3.86 -14.49 -12.39
N GLN A 63 -4.95 -15.04 -11.85
CA GLN A 63 -6.31 -14.58 -12.15
C GLN A 63 -6.54 -13.14 -11.68
N MET A 64 -6.05 -12.74 -10.49
CA MET A 64 -6.14 -11.35 -10.03
C MET A 64 -5.28 -10.39 -10.86
N VAL A 65 -4.11 -10.84 -11.32
CA VAL A 65 -3.30 -10.08 -12.28
C VAL A 65 -4.05 -9.91 -13.61
N ASP A 66 -4.76 -10.93 -14.08
CA ASP A 66 -5.62 -10.82 -15.27
C ASP A 66 -6.76 -9.81 -15.03
N VAL A 67 -7.43 -9.85 -13.88
CA VAL A 67 -8.44 -8.85 -13.47
C VAL A 67 -7.88 -7.44 -13.52
N PHE A 68 -6.64 -7.21 -13.01
CA PHE A 68 -5.97 -5.91 -13.11
C PHE A 68 -5.88 -5.43 -14.56
N TYR A 69 -5.44 -6.28 -15.47
CA TYR A 69 -5.33 -5.90 -16.89
C TYR A 69 -6.68 -5.77 -17.59
N GLN A 70 -7.61 -6.69 -17.33
CA GLN A 70 -8.90 -6.73 -18.02
C GLN A 70 -9.90 -5.69 -17.51
N LYS A 71 -9.91 -5.37 -16.20
CA LYS A 71 -10.90 -4.46 -15.63
C LYS A 71 -10.34 -3.06 -15.32
N VAL A 72 -9.05 -2.95 -14.93
CA VAL A 72 -8.46 -1.66 -14.56
C VAL A 72 -7.68 -1.04 -15.72
N ILE A 73 -6.69 -1.75 -16.27
CA ILE A 73 -5.80 -1.20 -17.31
C ILE A 73 -6.47 -1.11 -18.66
N SER A 74 -7.48 -1.92 -18.95
CA SER A 74 -8.26 -1.82 -20.20
C SER A 74 -9.01 -0.48 -20.33
N HIS A 75 -9.28 0.22 -19.22
CA HIS A 75 -9.89 1.54 -19.29
C HIS A 75 -8.93 2.56 -19.94
N PRO A 76 -9.36 3.34 -20.98
CA PRO A 76 -8.48 4.22 -21.73
C PRO A 76 -7.85 5.35 -20.90
N GLY A 77 -8.46 5.70 -19.76
CA GLY A 77 -7.95 6.68 -18.80
C GLY A 77 -6.95 6.12 -17.79
N MET A 78 -6.65 4.81 -17.80
CA MET A 78 -5.68 4.16 -16.94
C MET A 78 -4.37 3.83 -17.68
N SER A 79 -3.29 3.68 -16.94
CA SER A 79 -1.98 3.26 -17.49
C SER A 79 -1.18 2.50 -16.43
N ALA A 80 -0.69 1.32 -16.77
CA ALA A 80 0.19 0.57 -15.88
C ALA A 80 1.57 1.27 -15.73
N ILE A 81 2.05 1.39 -14.49
CA ILE A 81 3.38 1.89 -14.17
C ILE A 81 4.26 0.71 -13.77
N ARG A 82 5.28 0.41 -14.57
CA ARG A 82 6.22 -0.68 -14.35
C ARG A 82 7.67 -0.20 -14.19
N ASN A 83 7.93 1.08 -14.53
CA ASN A 83 9.25 1.70 -14.47
C ASN A 83 9.13 3.22 -14.39
N VAL A 84 10.26 3.90 -14.21
CA VAL A 84 10.34 5.37 -14.17
C VAL A 84 9.79 6.02 -15.44
N SER A 85 10.03 5.43 -16.62
CA SER A 85 9.54 5.99 -17.90
C SER A 85 8.01 5.98 -17.96
N ASP A 86 7.37 4.88 -17.53
CA ASP A 86 5.91 4.79 -17.44
C ASP A 86 5.36 5.84 -16.47
N PHE A 87 5.99 6.01 -15.29
CA PHE A 87 5.59 7.02 -14.31
C PHE A 87 5.65 8.43 -14.89
N LEU A 88 6.76 8.80 -15.52
CA LEU A 88 6.93 10.11 -16.14
C LEU A 88 5.97 10.33 -17.32
N ALA A 89 5.61 9.27 -18.05
CA ALA A 89 4.60 9.36 -19.12
C ALA A 89 3.22 9.64 -18.51
N VAL A 90 2.86 9.00 -17.40
CA VAL A 90 1.63 9.27 -16.66
C VAL A 90 1.59 10.71 -16.16
N GLU A 91 2.67 11.24 -15.59
CA GLU A 91 2.71 12.64 -15.14
C GLU A 91 2.38 13.66 -16.26
N ARG A 92 2.81 13.36 -17.48
CA ARG A 92 2.68 14.27 -18.63
C ARG A 92 1.35 14.18 -19.37
N ASN A 93 0.51 13.21 -19.03
CA ASN A 93 -0.78 12.98 -19.67
C ASN A 93 -1.93 13.02 -18.64
N GLU A 94 -3.16 12.89 -19.11
CA GLU A 94 -4.34 12.92 -18.24
C GLU A 94 -4.71 11.55 -17.64
N LYS A 95 -3.94 10.49 -17.94
CA LYS A 95 -4.22 9.15 -17.42
C LYS A 95 -3.87 9.05 -15.94
N ILE A 96 -4.56 8.14 -15.28
CA ILE A 96 -4.25 7.72 -13.92
C ILE A 96 -3.30 6.51 -14.00
N GLY A 97 -2.20 6.58 -13.28
CA GLY A 97 -1.24 5.49 -13.18
C GLY A 97 -1.71 4.41 -12.21
N ALA A 98 -1.48 3.17 -12.57
CA ALA A 98 -1.76 2.01 -11.72
C ALA A 98 -0.47 1.21 -11.49
N ILE A 99 -0.08 1.04 -10.23
CA ILE A 99 1.04 0.18 -9.82
C ILE A 99 0.46 -1.11 -9.27
N LEU A 100 0.86 -2.25 -9.85
CA LEU A 100 0.47 -3.56 -9.36
C LEU A 100 1.38 -3.97 -8.20
N THR A 101 0.79 -4.35 -7.07
CA THR A 101 1.49 -4.81 -5.87
C THR A 101 1.02 -6.21 -5.47
N LEU A 102 1.77 -6.89 -4.63
CA LEU A 102 1.37 -8.16 -4.02
C LEU A 102 1.37 -8.01 -2.51
N GLU A 103 0.31 -8.47 -1.85
CA GLU A 103 0.21 -8.51 -0.40
C GLU A 103 0.17 -9.95 0.10
N GLY A 104 1.27 -10.34 0.75
CA GLY A 104 1.50 -11.71 1.22
C GLY A 104 2.12 -12.63 0.18
N LEU A 105 3.09 -13.42 0.63
CA LEU A 105 3.84 -14.37 -0.21
C LEU A 105 3.27 -15.80 -0.18
N ASP A 106 2.18 -16.03 0.51
CA ASP A 106 1.63 -17.35 0.83
C ASP A 106 1.53 -18.24 -0.41
N ALA A 107 0.83 -17.77 -1.44
CA ALA A 107 0.55 -18.53 -2.65
C ALA A 107 1.78 -18.71 -3.58
N LEU A 108 2.91 -18.04 -3.31
CA LEU A 108 4.15 -18.32 -4.04
C LEU A 108 4.81 -19.63 -3.59
N ALA A 109 4.45 -20.15 -2.41
CA ALA A 109 4.94 -21.42 -1.85
C ALA A 109 6.48 -21.57 -1.86
N GLY A 110 7.22 -20.46 -1.74
CA GLY A 110 8.68 -20.44 -1.77
C GLY A 110 9.31 -20.66 -3.16
N ASN A 111 8.53 -20.56 -4.23
CA ASN A 111 9.01 -20.73 -5.59
C ASN A 111 9.51 -19.41 -6.20
N MET A 112 10.82 -19.26 -6.35
CA MET A 112 11.44 -18.04 -6.91
C MET A 112 11.08 -17.81 -8.40
N THR A 113 10.64 -18.82 -9.12
CA THR A 113 10.15 -18.65 -10.50
C THR A 113 8.83 -17.88 -10.50
N HIS A 114 7.93 -18.15 -9.56
CA HIS A 114 6.69 -17.40 -9.41
C HIS A 114 6.96 -15.91 -9.17
N LEU A 115 7.94 -15.58 -8.32
CA LEU A 115 8.37 -14.19 -8.09
C LEU A 115 8.80 -13.50 -9.40
N ARG A 116 9.67 -14.16 -10.18
CA ARG A 116 10.16 -13.60 -11.46
C ARG A 116 9.02 -13.41 -12.47
N ILE A 117 8.09 -14.36 -12.52
CA ILE A 117 6.88 -14.23 -13.37
C ILE A 117 6.09 -12.98 -12.97
N LEU A 118 5.83 -12.77 -11.68
CA LEU A 118 5.11 -11.58 -11.21
C LEU A 118 5.82 -10.28 -11.56
N TYR A 119 7.14 -10.24 -11.46
CA TYR A 119 7.91 -9.07 -11.92
C TYR A 119 7.70 -8.80 -13.42
N TYR A 120 7.75 -9.84 -14.27
CA TYR A 120 7.48 -9.69 -15.71
C TYR A 120 6.03 -9.28 -16.00
N LEU A 121 5.09 -9.71 -15.17
CA LEU A 121 3.69 -9.31 -15.25
C LEU A 121 3.42 -7.91 -14.68
N GLY A 122 4.41 -7.24 -14.09
CA GLY A 122 4.31 -5.83 -13.70
C GLY A 122 4.22 -5.56 -12.21
N VAL A 123 4.32 -6.54 -11.32
CA VAL A 123 4.38 -6.32 -9.87
C VAL A 123 5.64 -5.53 -9.52
N ARG A 124 5.50 -4.45 -8.74
CA ARG A 124 6.61 -3.54 -8.38
C ARG A 124 6.79 -3.36 -6.88
N SER A 125 5.83 -3.73 -6.08
CA SER A 125 5.97 -3.78 -4.62
C SER A 125 5.42 -5.08 -4.09
N ILE A 126 6.02 -5.61 -3.01
CA ILE A 126 5.64 -6.87 -2.39
C ILE A 126 5.65 -6.73 -0.87
N GLY A 127 4.46 -6.92 -0.26
CA GLY A 127 4.26 -7.21 1.14
C GLY A 127 4.64 -8.66 1.43
N LEU A 128 5.49 -8.86 2.43
CA LEU A 128 6.08 -10.17 2.69
C LEU A 128 5.12 -11.13 3.38
N THR A 129 4.22 -10.58 4.19
CA THR A 129 3.18 -11.31 4.91
C THR A 129 1.88 -10.53 4.86
N TRP A 130 0.77 -11.20 5.10
CA TRP A 130 -0.39 -10.62 5.71
C TRP A 130 -0.29 -10.82 7.23
N ASN A 131 -1.39 -10.95 7.96
CA ASN A 131 -1.40 -10.90 9.43
C ASN A 131 -0.70 -12.07 10.13
N TYR A 132 -0.66 -13.26 9.53
CA TYR A 132 -0.12 -14.48 10.12
C TYR A 132 1.17 -14.96 9.44
N ALA A 133 1.71 -16.06 9.97
CA ALA A 133 2.92 -16.64 9.42
C ALA A 133 2.70 -17.27 8.05
N ASN A 134 3.66 -17.08 7.16
CA ASN A 134 3.75 -17.85 5.93
C ASN A 134 5.13 -18.53 5.79
N TRP A 135 5.42 -19.10 4.62
CA TRP A 135 6.70 -19.77 4.37
C TRP A 135 7.92 -18.83 4.43
N ALA A 136 7.75 -17.51 4.34
CA ALA A 136 8.83 -16.52 4.30
C ALA A 136 9.12 -15.88 5.66
N ALA A 137 8.09 -15.46 6.38
CA ALA A 137 8.20 -14.73 7.65
C ALA A 137 6.91 -14.86 8.47
N ASP A 138 6.96 -14.36 9.70
CA ASP A 138 5.77 -14.16 10.50
C ASP A 138 5.13 -12.81 10.22
N GLY A 139 3.80 -12.79 10.17
CA GLY A 139 3.00 -11.58 10.18
C GLY A 139 2.80 -11.04 11.59
N VAL A 140 2.29 -9.81 11.67
CA VAL A 140 2.20 -9.03 12.92
C VAL A 140 1.24 -9.63 13.95
N GLN A 141 0.26 -10.42 13.54
CA GLN A 141 -0.68 -11.11 14.44
C GLN A 141 -0.23 -12.53 14.78
N GLU A 142 0.89 -13.01 14.25
CA GLU A 142 1.43 -14.30 14.64
C GLU A 142 1.92 -14.25 16.10
N PRO A 143 1.34 -15.03 17.05
CA PRO A 143 1.63 -14.86 18.48
C PRO A 143 3.10 -15.09 18.87
N ARG A 144 3.83 -15.92 18.13
CA ARG A 144 5.25 -16.18 18.39
C ARG A 144 6.16 -15.03 17.98
N ASN A 145 5.65 -14.05 17.18
CA ASN A 145 6.41 -12.89 16.70
C ASN A 145 7.80 -13.29 16.17
N GLY A 146 7.86 -14.31 15.28
CA GLY A 146 9.11 -14.81 14.68
C GLY A 146 9.63 -13.87 13.60
N GLY A 147 10.88 -14.13 13.18
CA GLY A 147 11.53 -13.40 12.08
C GLY A 147 11.35 -14.10 10.73
N PHE A 148 12.34 -13.93 9.84
CA PHE A 148 12.39 -14.60 8.55
C PHE A 148 12.79 -16.06 8.65
N THR A 149 12.14 -16.91 7.85
CA THR A 149 12.65 -18.24 7.56
C THR A 149 13.91 -18.16 6.69
N TRP A 150 14.65 -19.26 6.58
CA TRP A 150 15.78 -19.34 5.65
C TRP A 150 15.36 -19.04 4.20
N LYS A 151 14.19 -19.55 3.78
CA LYS A 151 13.66 -19.26 2.43
C LYS A 151 13.29 -17.78 2.28
N GLY A 152 12.72 -17.17 3.31
CA GLY A 152 12.41 -15.74 3.34
C GLY A 152 13.65 -14.86 3.19
N LYS A 153 14.75 -15.21 3.90
CA LYS A 153 16.04 -14.49 3.77
C LYS A 153 16.63 -14.59 2.34
N ARG A 154 16.43 -15.73 1.66
CA ARG A 154 16.79 -15.85 0.24
C ARG A 154 15.89 -14.99 -0.66
N MET A 155 14.58 -14.96 -0.36
CA MET A 155 13.63 -14.15 -1.12
C MET A 155 14.00 -12.66 -1.06
N LEU A 156 14.39 -12.13 0.11
CA LEU A 156 14.84 -10.74 0.24
C LEU A 156 15.99 -10.39 -0.70
N LYS A 157 16.96 -11.30 -0.88
CA LYS A 157 18.07 -11.08 -1.81
C LYS A 157 17.62 -11.06 -3.28
N GLU A 158 16.66 -11.91 -3.64
CA GLU A 158 16.07 -11.90 -4.99
C GLU A 158 15.30 -10.58 -5.24
N LEU A 159 14.47 -10.14 -4.28
CA LEU A 159 13.73 -8.87 -4.35
C LEU A 159 14.69 -7.67 -4.52
N GLU A 160 15.78 -7.64 -3.75
CA GLU A 160 16.81 -6.61 -3.85
C GLU A 160 17.47 -6.58 -5.23
N GLY A 161 17.82 -7.77 -5.76
CA GLY A 161 18.42 -7.92 -7.08
C GLY A 161 17.51 -7.50 -8.23
N MET A 162 16.19 -7.74 -8.08
CA MET A 162 15.19 -7.40 -9.09
C MET A 162 14.74 -5.93 -9.03
N GLY A 163 15.03 -5.21 -7.94
CA GLY A 163 14.54 -3.85 -7.74
C GLY A 163 13.04 -3.79 -7.42
N ILE A 164 12.50 -4.84 -6.81
CA ILE A 164 11.15 -4.84 -6.27
C ILE A 164 11.16 -4.12 -4.92
N ILE A 165 10.22 -3.22 -4.71
CA ILE A 165 10.05 -2.49 -3.46
C ILE A 165 9.47 -3.45 -2.41
N VAL A 166 10.15 -3.56 -1.27
CA VAL A 166 9.66 -4.35 -0.13
C VAL A 166 8.71 -3.50 0.70
N ASP A 167 7.57 -4.09 1.07
CA ASP A 167 6.58 -3.49 1.95
C ASP A 167 6.56 -4.24 3.28
N VAL A 168 6.65 -3.48 4.38
CA VAL A 168 6.67 -4.00 5.75
C VAL A 168 5.32 -3.91 6.45
N SER A 169 4.29 -3.39 5.80
CA SER A 169 2.93 -3.49 6.33
C SER A 169 2.60 -4.95 6.61
N HIS A 170 1.96 -5.23 7.75
CA HIS A 170 1.68 -6.58 8.27
C HIS A 170 2.88 -7.41 8.76
N LEU A 171 4.12 -6.99 8.57
CA LEU A 171 5.28 -7.76 9.01
C LEU A 171 5.40 -7.78 10.53
N SER A 172 5.77 -8.93 11.12
CA SER A 172 6.02 -9.02 12.56
C SER A 172 7.15 -8.07 12.99
N VAL A 173 7.13 -7.66 14.26
CA VAL A 173 8.16 -6.75 14.80
C VAL A 173 9.56 -7.33 14.67
N ASN A 174 9.72 -8.63 14.97
CA ASN A 174 11.04 -9.27 14.84
C ASN A 174 11.50 -9.38 13.39
N ALA A 175 10.60 -9.71 12.46
CA ALA A 175 10.95 -9.72 11.04
C ALA A 175 11.27 -8.32 10.51
N PHE A 176 10.59 -7.27 11.00
CA PHE A 176 10.93 -5.89 10.66
C PHE A 176 12.39 -5.56 11.02
N TRP A 177 12.84 -5.91 12.24
CA TRP A 177 14.21 -5.63 12.65
C TRP A 177 15.24 -6.50 11.92
N GLU A 178 14.92 -7.77 11.64
CA GLU A 178 15.77 -8.59 10.77
C GLU A 178 15.87 -8.02 9.35
N LEU A 179 14.78 -7.42 8.82
CA LEU A 179 14.82 -6.75 7.51
C LEU A 179 15.85 -5.61 7.49
N ILE A 180 15.89 -4.77 8.52
CA ILE A 180 16.85 -3.65 8.63
C ILE A 180 18.29 -4.14 8.49
N ASP A 181 18.60 -5.31 9.06
CA ASP A 181 19.93 -5.89 8.98
C ASP A 181 20.24 -6.52 7.61
N LEU A 182 19.25 -7.12 6.99
CA LEU A 182 19.41 -7.96 5.78
C LEU A 182 19.22 -7.21 4.46
N TYR A 183 18.39 -6.18 4.43
CA TYR A 183 17.96 -5.48 3.22
C TYR A 183 18.56 -4.07 3.20
N LYS A 184 19.19 -3.68 2.10
CA LYS A 184 19.98 -2.43 2.04
C LYS A 184 19.36 -1.34 1.15
N LYS A 185 18.21 -1.62 0.54
CA LYS A 185 17.47 -0.61 -0.24
C LYS A 185 16.37 0.04 0.61
N PRO A 186 15.90 1.23 0.21
CA PRO A 186 14.69 1.79 0.78
C PRO A 186 13.49 0.83 0.65
N PHE A 187 12.64 0.82 1.66
CA PHE A 187 11.42 0.01 1.71
C PHE A 187 10.24 0.87 2.17
N ILE A 188 9.03 0.34 2.08
CA ILE A 188 7.82 1.07 2.43
C ILE A 188 7.04 0.38 3.54
N ALA A 189 6.21 1.15 4.24
CA ALA A 189 5.03 0.68 4.93
C ALA A 189 3.84 1.25 4.15
N SER A 190 3.28 0.47 3.22
CA SER A 190 2.29 0.99 2.26
C SER A 190 1.02 1.52 2.92
N HIS A 191 0.59 0.91 4.06
CA HIS A 191 -0.61 1.25 4.81
C HIS A 191 -0.43 0.95 6.30
N SER A 192 0.09 1.92 7.06
CA SER A 192 0.33 1.80 8.51
C SER A 192 0.23 3.17 9.19
N ASN A 193 -0.13 3.17 10.47
CA ASN A 193 -0.23 4.38 11.29
C ASN A 193 0.77 4.38 12.44
N ALA A 194 0.73 5.38 13.33
CA ALA A 194 1.65 5.50 14.47
C ALA A 194 1.04 4.86 15.73
N ALA A 195 1.73 3.89 16.33
CA ALA A 195 1.29 3.18 17.54
C ALA A 195 1.16 4.12 18.75
N LYS A 196 1.91 5.19 18.78
CA LYS A 196 1.80 6.22 19.83
C LYS A 196 0.45 6.91 19.87
N GLN A 197 -0.20 7.07 18.73
CA GLN A 197 -1.52 7.69 18.61
C GLN A 197 -2.66 6.69 18.84
N CYS A 198 -2.49 5.47 18.36
CA CYS A 198 -3.43 4.37 18.58
C CYS A 198 -2.63 3.05 18.77
N PRO A 199 -2.63 2.47 19.98
CA PRO A 199 -1.83 1.29 20.30
C PRO A 199 -2.47 0.03 19.68
N HIS A 200 -2.26 -0.15 18.39
CA HIS A 200 -2.71 -1.31 17.63
C HIS A 200 -1.52 -2.07 17.05
N PRO A 201 -1.51 -3.43 17.01
CA PRO A 201 -0.37 -4.21 16.49
C PRO A 201 0.05 -3.86 15.05
N ARG A 202 -0.90 -3.45 14.21
CA ARG A 202 -0.67 -3.03 12.83
C ARG A 202 0.01 -1.67 12.70
N ASN A 203 0.03 -0.86 13.78
CA ASN A 203 0.66 0.44 13.80
C ASN A 203 2.15 0.34 14.16
N LEU A 204 2.95 1.24 13.61
CA LEU A 204 4.40 1.27 13.79
C LEU A 204 4.80 2.01 15.06
N SER A 205 5.79 1.46 15.78
CA SER A 205 6.42 2.18 16.89
C SER A 205 7.26 3.36 16.41
N ASP A 206 7.61 4.29 17.32
CA ASP A 206 8.45 5.44 17.00
C ASP A 206 9.82 5.00 16.45
N GLU A 207 10.37 3.90 16.97
CA GLU A 207 11.64 3.31 16.51
C GLU A 207 11.51 2.74 15.09
N GLN A 208 10.39 2.09 14.76
CA GLN A 208 10.13 1.58 13.42
C GLN A 208 9.95 2.73 12.42
N ILE A 209 9.21 3.79 12.79
CA ILE A 209 9.06 5.00 11.97
C ILE A 209 10.43 5.65 11.75
N ALA A 210 11.24 5.83 12.79
CA ALA A 210 12.59 6.37 12.67
C ALA A 210 13.50 5.51 11.77
N ALA A 211 13.34 4.18 11.79
CA ALA A 211 14.09 3.28 10.92
C ALA A 211 13.67 3.44 9.45
N ILE A 212 12.36 3.59 9.15
CA ILE A 212 11.86 3.87 7.80
C ILE A 212 12.45 5.19 7.29
N ILE A 213 12.42 6.25 8.10
CA ILE A 213 12.99 7.57 7.76
C ILE A 213 14.49 7.44 7.46
N LYS A 214 15.23 6.77 8.32
CA LYS A 214 16.68 6.56 8.19
C LYS A 214 17.05 5.80 6.92
N CYS A 215 16.22 4.83 6.52
CA CYS A 215 16.39 4.06 5.28
C CYS A 215 15.89 4.81 4.03
N ARG A 216 15.44 6.07 4.17
CA ARG A 216 14.81 6.84 3.08
C ARG A 216 13.58 6.12 2.50
N GLY A 217 12.87 5.40 3.36
CA GLY A 217 11.64 4.70 3.03
C GLY A 217 10.44 5.64 2.93
N GLN A 218 9.27 5.07 2.70
CA GLN A 218 8.01 5.81 2.61
C GLN A 218 6.94 5.11 3.46
N MET A 219 6.10 5.89 4.14
CA MET A 219 4.99 5.42 4.93
C MET A 219 3.67 5.95 4.37
N GLY A 220 2.73 5.05 4.06
CA GLY A 220 1.36 5.39 3.71
C GLY A 220 0.48 5.40 4.96
N ILE A 221 -0.07 6.54 5.32
CA ILE A 221 -1.05 6.67 6.40
C ILE A 221 -2.35 5.99 5.94
N THR A 222 -2.81 5.00 6.70
CA THR A 222 -4.00 4.23 6.34
C THR A 222 -5.29 4.80 6.95
N PHE A 223 -6.41 4.59 6.26
CA PHE A 223 -7.73 5.07 6.66
C PHE A 223 -8.56 4.03 7.44
N VAL A 224 -7.95 2.93 7.85
CA VAL A 224 -8.58 1.91 8.70
C VAL A 224 -8.97 2.53 10.05
N PRO A 225 -10.27 2.67 10.39
CA PRO A 225 -10.68 3.47 11.55
C PRO A 225 -10.10 2.97 12.87
N TYR A 226 -10.08 1.67 13.09
CA TYR A 226 -9.57 1.08 14.35
C TYR A 226 -8.02 1.10 14.46
N PHE A 227 -7.29 1.46 13.39
CA PHE A 227 -5.85 1.81 13.46
C PHE A 227 -5.64 3.30 13.75
N VAL A 228 -6.66 4.12 13.51
CA VAL A 228 -6.61 5.56 13.78
C VAL A 228 -7.09 5.86 15.21
N ASP A 229 -8.20 5.27 15.61
CA ASP A 229 -8.76 5.44 16.96
C ASP A 229 -9.59 4.20 17.34
N SER A 230 -9.01 3.27 18.08
CA SER A 230 -9.68 2.04 18.51
C SER A 230 -10.69 2.23 19.65
N ALA A 231 -10.73 3.42 20.27
CA ALA A 231 -11.63 3.71 21.39
C ALA A 231 -13.02 4.21 20.92
N ASN A 232 -13.11 4.70 19.69
CA ASN A 232 -14.34 5.32 19.17
C ASN A 232 -14.89 4.52 17.97
N SER A 233 -16.20 4.35 17.95
CA SER A 233 -16.90 3.69 16.83
C SER A 233 -17.01 4.59 15.59
N THR A 234 -16.94 5.90 15.77
CA THR A 234 -16.94 6.89 14.69
C THR A 234 -15.63 7.68 14.77
N VAL A 235 -14.82 7.60 13.73
CA VAL A 235 -13.51 8.23 13.68
C VAL A 235 -13.55 9.40 12.71
N PRO A 236 -13.33 10.65 13.18
CA PRO A 236 -13.28 11.82 12.31
C PRO A 236 -11.89 11.98 11.66
N ILE A 237 -11.82 12.69 10.54
CA ILE A 237 -10.56 13.01 9.82
C ILE A 237 -9.53 13.67 10.75
N SER A 238 -9.95 14.48 11.71
CA SER A 238 -9.04 15.14 12.64
C SER A 238 -8.19 14.16 13.46
N ARG A 239 -8.68 12.95 13.72
CA ARG A 239 -7.88 11.90 14.37
C ARG A 239 -6.80 11.34 13.45
N LEU A 240 -7.09 11.25 12.14
CA LEU A 240 -6.06 10.85 11.16
C LEU A 240 -4.92 11.87 11.11
N LEU A 241 -5.22 13.17 11.21
CA LEU A 241 -4.20 14.23 11.24
C LEU A 241 -3.23 14.07 12.43
N THR A 242 -3.68 13.54 13.58
CA THR A 242 -2.78 13.33 14.72
C THR A 242 -1.67 12.31 14.43
N HIS A 243 -1.92 11.33 13.56
CA HIS A 243 -0.89 10.39 13.10
C HIS A 243 0.11 11.07 12.18
N ILE A 244 -0.36 11.94 11.28
CA ILE A 244 0.49 12.74 10.39
C ILE A 244 1.40 13.65 11.22
N ASP A 245 0.83 14.40 12.17
CA ASP A 245 1.58 15.27 13.08
C ASP A 245 2.65 14.52 13.84
N HIS A 246 2.31 13.32 14.34
CA HIS A 246 3.24 12.50 15.09
C HIS A 246 4.43 12.06 14.23
N VAL A 247 4.18 11.54 13.03
CA VAL A 247 5.24 11.13 12.10
C VAL A 247 6.11 12.35 11.70
N CYS A 248 5.51 13.50 11.44
CA CYS A 248 6.23 14.73 11.16
C CYS A 248 7.12 15.15 12.35
N SER A 249 6.63 15.01 13.60
CA SER A 249 7.40 15.33 14.81
C SER A 249 8.66 14.47 14.99
N LEU A 250 8.66 13.25 14.38
CA LEU A 250 9.82 12.36 14.33
C LEU A 250 10.76 12.65 13.15
N GLY A 251 10.51 13.71 12.37
CA GLY A 251 11.27 14.07 11.18
C GLY A 251 10.82 13.38 9.90
N GLY A 252 9.62 12.80 9.90
CA GLY A 252 9.05 12.03 8.78
C GLY A 252 8.30 12.84 7.74
N GLU A 253 8.35 14.15 7.75
CA GLU A 253 7.59 15.05 6.86
C GLU A 253 7.81 14.81 5.35
N ASN A 254 8.99 14.27 4.99
CA ASN A 254 9.34 13.91 3.62
C ASN A 254 9.18 12.40 3.34
N HIS A 255 8.60 11.65 4.27
CA HIS A 255 8.52 10.19 4.26
C HIS A 255 7.11 9.67 4.47
N ILE A 256 6.09 10.53 4.40
CA ILE A 256 4.69 10.15 4.54
C ILE A 256 3.87 10.54 3.31
N GLY A 257 2.82 9.78 3.08
CA GLY A 257 1.74 10.02 2.13
C GLY A 257 0.55 9.18 2.55
N PHE A 258 -0.35 8.86 1.63
CA PHE A 258 -1.48 8.00 1.91
C PHE A 258 -1.29 6.57 1.38
N GLY A 259 -1.92 5.63 2.06
CA GLY A 259 -2.15 4.26 1.66
C GLY A 259 -3.48 3.84 2.25
N SER A 260 -4.56 4.21 1.56
CA SER A 260 -5.91 4.29 2.14
C SER A 260 -6.45 3.00 2.71
N ASP A 261 -6.09 1.88 2.11
CA ASP A 261 -6.68 0.58 2.37
C ASP A 261 -8.17 0.47 1.93
N PHE A 262 -8.59 1.36 1.02
CA PHE A 262 -9.92 1.29 0.41
C PHE A 262 -10.13 -0.07 -0.25
N ASP A 263 -11.36 -0.55 -0.18
CA ASP A 263 -11.78 -1.90 -0.59
C ASP A 263 -11.25 -3.06 0.25
N GLY A 264 -10.27 -2.82 1.16
CA GLY A 264 -9.80 -3.77 2.19
C GLY A 264 -10.46 -3.60 3.55
N ILE A 265 -11.34 -2.60 3.70
CA ILE A 265 -12.00 -2.24 4.96
C ILE A 265 -13.53 -2.31 4.84
N GLU A 266 -14.19 -2.58 5.97
CA GLU A 266 -15.67 -2.65 6.08
C GLU A 266 -16.26 -1.49 6.89
N GLN A 267 -15.41 -0.66 7.48
CA GLN A 267 -15.77 0.56 8.21
C GLN A 267 -14.88 1.68 7.71
N TRP A 268 -15.37 2.90 7.73
CA TRP A 268 -14.68 4.05 7.17
C TRP A 268 -14.55 5.18 8.19
N ILE A 269 -13.53 6.01 8.01
CA ILE A 269 -13.44 7.32 8.65
C ILE A 269 -14.58 8.18 8.11
N GLU A 270 -15.27 8.90 9.01
CA GLU A 270 -16.37 9.79 8.65
C GLU A 270 -15.92 10.81 7.60
N GLY A 271 -16.59 10.80 6.44
CA GLY A 271 -16.27 11.64 5.30
C GLY A 271 -15.15 11.11 4.40
N LEU A 272 -14.63 9.88 4.63
CA LEU A 272 -13.65 9.20 3.78
C LEU A 272 -14.12 7.77 3.43
N GLU A 273 -15.38 7.63 3.02
CA GLU A 273 -15.98 6.33 2.76
C GLU A 273 -15.52 5.67 1.44
N HIS A 274 -14.89 6.43 0.57
CA HIS A 274 -14.36 5.95 -0.72
C HIS A 274 -13.41 6.96 -1.36
N ALA A 275 -12.66 6.59 -2.36
CA ALA A 275 -11.66 7.41 -3.05
C ALA A 275 -12.21 8.74 -3.60
N GLY A 276 -13.51 8.80 -3.93
CA GLY A 276 -14.16 10.05 -4.37
C GLY A 276 -14.32 11.12 -3.28
N LYS A 277 -13.93 10.82 -2.03
CA LYS A 277 -14.04 11.73 -0.87
C LYS A 277 -12.69 12.32 -0.42
N TYR A 278 -11.64 12.14 -1.19
CA TYR A 278 -10.33 12.73 -0.86
C TYR A 278 -10.37 14.26 -0.68
N GLU A 279 -11.33 14.95 -1.25
CA GLU A 279 -11.54 16.39 -1.04
C GLU A 279 -11.64 16.77 0.43
N ASN A 280 -12.27 15.92 1.27
CA ASN A 280 -12.46 16.18 2.69
C ASN A 280 -11.13 16.15 3.48
N ILE A 281 -10.24 15.19 3.17
CA ILE A 281 -8.91 15.17 3.80
C ILE A 281 -8.01 16.28 3.25
N ILE A 282 -8.12 16.62 1.96
CA ILE A 282 -7.39 17.76 1.38
C ILE A 282 -7.78 19.05 2.09
N GLU A 283 -9.08 19.29 2.29
CA GLU A 283 -9.58 20.46 3.02
C GLU A 283 -9.05 20.50 4.45
N ALA A 284 -9.05 19.36 5.14
CA ALA A 284 -8.50 19.25 6.49
C ALA A 284 -6.99 19.51 6.53
N LEU A 285 -6.23 19.01 5.55
CA LEU A 285 -4.79 19.31 5.44
C LEU A 285 -4.54 20.79 5.17
N CYS A 286 -5.26 21.42 4.25
CA CYS A 286 -5.09 22.84 3.91
C CYS A 286 -5.41 23.78 5.08
N LYS A 287 -6.22 23.35 6.05
CA LYS A 287 -6.51 24.11 7.26
C LYS A 287 -5.38 24.04 8.30
N ASN A 288 -4.55 23.00 8.27
CA ASN A 288 -3.58 22.69 9.33
C ASN A 288 -2.11 22.76 8.88
N TYR A 289 -1.85 22.68 7.57
CA TYR A 289 -0.49 22.63 7.01
C TYR A 289 -0.29 23.68 5.91
N SER A 290 0.97 24.05 5.64
CA SER A 290 1.31 24.90 4.49
C SER A 290 1.06 24.19 3.17
N GLU A 291 0.86 24.97 2.09
CA GLU A 291 0.63 24.41 0.73
C GLU A 291 1.73 23.42 0.30
N ASP A 292 2.98 23.72 0.64
CA ASP A 292 4.13 22.87 0.35
C ASP A 292 4.09 21.53 1.14
N GLN A 293 3.67 21.57 2.42
CA GLN A 293 3.47 20.34 3.20
C GLN A 293 2.30 19.50 2.66
N VAL A 294 1.21 20.15 2.30
CA VAL A 294 0.03 19.49 1.69
C VAL A 294 0.42 18.81 0.37
N GLU A 295 1.14 19.52 -0.51
CA GLU A 295 1.62 18.95 -1.78
C GLU A 295 2.52 17.73 -1.55
N ARG A 296 3.47 17.83 -0.61
CA ARG A 296 4.36 16.71 -0.28
C ARG A 296 3.59 15.51 0.25
N ILE A 297 2.66 15.67 1.17
CA ILE A 297 1.88 14.56 1.76
C ILE A 297 1.00 13.89 0.71
N LEU A 298 0.32 14.69 -0.13
CA LEU A 298 -0.60 14.17 -1.13
C LEU A 298 0.13 13.46 -2.28
N TYR A 299 1.30 13.99 -2.69
CA TYR A 299 1.92 13.58 -3.95
C TYR A 299 3.44 13.52 -3.91
N GLY A 300 4.10 14.60 -3.50
CA GLY A 300 5.53 14.83 -3.69
C GLY A 300 6.41 13.75 -3.06
N ASN A 301 6.09 13.32 -1.85
CA ASN A 301 6.88 12.31 -1.12
C ASN A 301 6.84 10.95 -1.82
N TRP A 302 5.64 10.43 -2.14
CA TRP A 302 5.50 9.19 -2.91
C TRP A 302 6.15 9.29 -4.29
N ARG A 303 5.95 10.42 -4.98
CA ARG A 303 6.59 10.69 -6.27
C ARG A 303 8.09 10.54 -6.21
N ASN A 304 8.73 11.23 -5.27
CA ASN A 304 10.18 11.20 -5.11
C ASN A 304 10.69 9.79 -4.78
N PHE A 305 9.99 9.08 -3.90
CA PHE A 305 10.29 7.70 -3.56
C PHE A 305 10.20 6.78 -4.79
N LEU A 306 9.09 6.85 -5.55
CA LEU A 306 8.87 6.00 -6.72
C LEU A 306 9.87 6.28 -7.84
N LEU A 307 10.19 7.55 -8.12
CA LEU A 307 11.21 7.90 -9.12
C LEU A 307 12.61 7.40 -8.75
N ALA A 308 12.92 7.32 -7.46
CA ALA A 308 14.22 6.82 -6.98
C ALA A 308 14.31 5.29 -6.97
N ASN A 309 13.20 4.57 -6.84
CA ASN A 309 13.19 3.14 -6.52
C ASN A 309 12.51 2.24 -7.58
N LEU A 310 11.70 2.78 -8.49
CA LEU A 310 11.20 2.00 -9.63
C LEU A 310 12.33 1.64 -10.59
N PRO A 311 12.23 0.52 -11.32
CA PRO A 311 13.18 0.19 -12.39
C PRO A 311 13.29 1.31 -13.44
N ARG A 312 14.46 1.44 -14.04
CA ARG A 312 14.71 2.40 -15.14
C ARG A 312 14.33 1.84 -16.48
#